data_f370d92f221ab6a80d92af5be134dac6
#
_entry.id   f370d92f221ab6a80d92af5be134dac6
#
_cell.length_a   1.000
_cell.length_b   1.000
_cell.length_c   1.000
_cell.angle_alpha   90.00
_cell.angle_beta   90.00
_cell.angle_gamma   90.00
#
_symmetry.space_group_name_H-M   'P 1'
#
loop_
_entity.id
_entity.type
_entity.pdbx_description
1 polymer ?
#
loop_
_entity_poly.entity_id
_entity_poly.type
_entity_poly.pdbx_seq_one_letter_code
_entity_poly.pdbx_strand_id
1 'polypeptide(L)' 'MDTHSRYFRIRRKDIAYFKFIIESYEGMAVVRTKDPYEAIVELMIAPGWERDVDVVLEGLRQEIPIEFLSS' A
#
# COMPACT_ATOMS: atom_id res chain seq x y z
N MET A 1 8.97 -12.22 13.37
CA MET A 1 8.63 -10.81 13.44
C MET A 1 7.37 -10.55 12.64
N ASP A 2 6.40 -9.90 13.26
CA ASP A 2 5.10 -9.73 12.66
C ASP A 2 5.02 -8.47 11.82
N THR A 3 4.58 -8.61 10.57
CA THR A 3 4.23 -7.45 9.76
C THR A 3 2.76 -7.13 10.01
N HIS A 4 2.39 -5.89 9.74
CA HIS A 4 1.01 -5.45 9.83
C HIS A 4 0.49 -5.31 8.39
N SER A 5 -0.53 -6.08 8.04
CA SER A 5 -1.10 -6.06 6.70
C SER A 5 -2.33 -5.18 6.62
N ARG A 6 -2.39 -4.37 5.56
CA ARG A 6 -3.57 -3.58 5.23
C ARG A 6 -3.94 -3.87 3.79
N TYR A 7 -5.23 -3.79 3.48
CA TYR A 7 -5.75 -4.13 2.16
C TYR A 7 -6.45 -2.92 1.56
N PHE A 8 -6.15 -2.68 0.27
CA PHE A 8 -6.70 -1.54 -0.43
C PHE A 8 -7.17 -1.95 -1.82
N ARG A 9 -8.20 -1.24 -2.32
CA ARG A 9 -8.56 -1.35 -3.73
C ARG A 9 -7.99 -0.14 -4.44
N ILE A 10 -7.21 -0.39 -5.50
CA ILE A 10 -6.53 0.65 -6.27
C ILE A 10 -6.77 0.37 -7.75
N ARG A 11 -7.05 1.40 -8.56
CA ARG A 11 -7.25 1.17 -9.99
C ARG A 11 -6.06 0.42 -10.58
N ARG A 12 -6.34 -0.54 -11.46
CA ARG A 12 -5.27 -1.35 -12.04
C ARG A 12 -4.13 -0.52 -12.60
N LYS A 13 -4.47 0.56 -13.29
CA LYS A 13 -3.45 1.40 -13.91
C LYS A 13 -2.56 2.10 -12.89
N ASP A 14 -2.97 2.17 -11.64
CA ASP A 14 -2.22 2.85 -10.59
C ASP A 14 -1.42 1.91 -9.70
N ILE A 15 -1.60 0.59 -9.86
CA ILE A 15 -0.95 -0.38 -8.98
C ILE A 15 0.58 -0.30 -9.09
N ALA A 16 1.10 -0.23 -10.30
CA ALA A 16 2.55 -0.16 -10.49
C ALA A 16 3.14 1.09 -9.86
N TYR A 17 2.46 2.23 -10.02
CA TYR A 17 2.89 3.48 -9.44
C TYR A 17 2.84 3.42 -7.90
N PHE A 18 1.74 2.89 -7.37
CA PHE A 18 1.59 2.72 -5.92
C PHE A 18 2.73 1.88 -5.36
N LYS A 19 2.99 0.75 -6.01
CA LYS A 19 4.06 -0.16 -5.58
C LYS A 19 5.42 0.54 -5.65
N PHE A 20 5.67 1.27 -6.73
CA PHE A 20 6.92 1.99 -6.91
C PHE A 20 7.16 2.98 -5.77
N ILE A 21 6.15 3.78 -5.45
CA ILE A 21 6.29 4.79 -4.40
C ILE A 21 6.51 4.14 -3.03
N ILE A 22 5.69 3.14 -2.69
CA ILE A 22 5.80 2.48 -1.38
C ILE A 22 7.17 1.82 -1.22
N GLU A 23 7.62 1.11 -2.26
CA GLU A 23 8.87 0.35 -2.15
C GLU A 23 10.11 1.21 -2.35
N SER A 24 9.94 2.48 -2.71
CA SER A 24 11.06 3.41 -2.76
C SER A 24 11.56 3.77 -1.36
N TYR A 25 10.74 3.54 -0.34
CA TYR A 25 11.14 3.72 1.06
C TYR A 25 11.70 2.39 1.55
N GLU A 26 13.01 2.27 1.55
CA GLU A 26 13.66 1.01 1.87
C GLU A 26 13.29 0.52 3.26
N GLY A 27 12.80 -0.72 3.33
CA GLY A 27 12.47 -1.35 4.60
C GLY A 27 11.12 -0.97 5.20
N MET A 28 10.37 -0.08 4.56
CA MET A 28 9.11 0.39 5.13
C MET A 28 7.99 -0.63 4.97
N ALA A 29 7.75 -1.08 3.75
CA ALA A 29 6.64 -1.97 3.46
C ALA A 29 6.85 -2.65 2.12
N VAL A 30 6.11 -3.75 1.91
CA VAL A 30 6.12 -4.49 0.66
C VAL A 30 4.68 -4.56 0.15
N VAL A 31 4.50 -4.37 -1.16
CA VAL A 31 3.19 -4.43 -1.79
C VAL A 31 3.04 -5.73 -2.56
N ARG A 32 1.92 -6.39 -2.36
CA ARG A 32 1.60 -7.61 -3.09
C ARG A 32 0.19 -7.47 -3.68
N THR A 33 0.02 -7.87 -4.95
CA THR A 33 -1.31 -7.90 -5.54
C THR A 33 -2.06 -9.11 -5.00
N LYS A 34 -3.10 -8.87 -4.22
CA LYS A 34 -3.88 -9.93 -3.59
C LYS A 34 -4.90 -10.51 -4.56
N ASP A 35 -5.57 -9.62 -5.28
CA ASP A 35 -6.60 -10.01 -6.26
C ASP A 35 -6.45 -9.12 -7.49
N PRO A 36 -5.89 -9.64 -8.59
CA PRO A 36 -5.67 -8.83 -9.77
C PRO A 36 -6.97 -8.43 -10.49
N TYR A 37 -8.02 -9.21 -10.32
CA TYR A 37 -9.29 -8.90 -10.98
C TYR A 37 -10.02 -7.77 -10.27
N GLU A 38 -10.02 -7.79 -8.93
CA GLU A 38 -10.64 -6.75 -8.12
C GLU A 38 -9.70 -5.59 -7.83
N ALA A 39 -8.45 -5.70 -8.30
CA ALA A 39 -7.42 -4.69 -8.07
C ALA A 39 -7.20 -4.43 -6.58
N ILE A 40 -7.13 -5.51 -5.81
CA ILE A 40 -6.87 -5.45 -4.38
C ILE A 40 -5.39 -5.71 -4.12
N VAL A 41 -4.77 -4.82 -3.37
CA VAL A 41 -3.37 -4.96 -2.98
C VAL A 41 -3.26 -5.13 -1.48
N GLU A 42 -2.25 -5.88 -1.07
CA GLU A 42 -1.90 -6.06 0.33
C GLU A 42 -0.61 -5.30 0.61
N LEU A 43 -0.66 -4.45 1.63
CA LEU A 43 0.49 -3.68 2.05
C LEU A 43 0.99 -4.29 3.36
N MET A 44 2.16 -4.93 3.29
CA MET A 44 2.78 -5.56 4.46
C MET A 44 3.77 -4.59 5.07
N ILE A 45 3.39 -4.00 6.21
CA ILE A 45 4.13 -2.92 6.85
C ILE A 45 5.10 -3.49 7.88
N ALA A 46 6.37 -3.08 7.81
CA ALA A 46 7.35 -3.49 8.78
C ALA A 46 7.05 -2.86 10.14
N PRO A 47 7.34 -3.56 11.24
CA PRO A 47 7.09 -3.02 12.58
C PRO A 47 7.78 -1.68 12.78
N GLY A 48 7.06 -0.73 13.35
CA GLY A 48 7.58 0.60 13.60
C GLY A 48 7.39 1.60 12.48
N TRP A 49 6.91 1.15 11.30
CA TRP A 49 6.74 2.02 10.15
C TRP A 49 5.29 2.44 9.91
N GLU A 50 4.37 2.08 10.82
CA GLU A 50 2.94 2.34 10.61
C GLU A 50 2.64 3.82 10.40
N ARG A 51 3.26 4.68 11.20
CA ARG A 51 3.04 6.12 11.10
C ARG A 51 3.57 6.69 9.78
N ASP A 52 4.74 6.21 9.37
CA ASP A 52 5.35 6.67 8.12
C ASP A 52 4.50 6.24 6.93
N VAL A 53 3.95 5.03 6.98
CA VAL A 53 3.06 4.55 5.93
C VAL A 53 1.82 5.43 5.84
N ASP A 54 1.24 5.82 6.98
CA ASP A 54 0.07 6.67 6.99
C ASP A 54 0.34 8.01 6.29
N VAL A 55 1.51 8.60 6.54
CA VAL A 55 1.90 9.85 5.90
C VAL A 55 2.03 9.68 4.38
N VAL A 56 2.71 8.60 3.96
CA VAL A 56 2.90 8.33 2.53
C VAL A 56 1.55 8.07 1.84
N LEU A 57 0.68 7.30 2.48
CA LEU A 57 -0.63 7.00 1.93
C LEU A 57 -1.48 8.27 1.79
N GLU A 58 -1.40 9.16 2.76
CA GLU A 58 -2.15 10.42 2.69
C GLU A 58 -1.71 11.23 1.49
N GLY A 59 -0.41 11.26 1.21
CA GLY A 59 0.10 11.93 0.01
C GLY A 59 -0.36 11.25 -1.27
N LEU A 60 -0.32 9.92 -1.30
CA LEU A 60 -0.76 9.17 -2.48
C LEU A 60 -2.24 9.36 -2.78
N ARG A 61 -3.06 9.48 -1.74
CA ARG A 61 -4.50 9.70 -1.92
C ARG A 61 -4.82 11.01 -2.63
N GLN A 62 -3.89 11.96 -2.60
CA GLN A 62 -4.06 13.21 -3.34
C GLN A 62 -3.82 13.01 -4.84
N GLU A 63 -3.16 11.94 -5.21
CA GLU A 63 -2.77 11.69 -6.60
C GLU A 63 -3.62 10.61 -7.26
N ILE A 64 -3.96 9.54 -6.52
CA ILE A 64 -4.70 8.41 -7.06
C ILE A 64 -5.80 7.99 -6.09
N PRO A 65 -6.91 7.44 -6.59
CA PRO A 65 -7.96 6.91 -5.72
C PRO A 65 -7.46 5.68 -4.98
N ILE A 66 -7.64 5.66 -3.67
CA ILE A 66 -7.28 4.52 -2.82
C ILE A 66 -8.45 4.24 -1.90
N GLU A 67 -8.97 3.03 -1.95
CA GLU A 67 -10.07 2.61 -1.08
C GLU A 67 -9.51 1.66 -0.01
N PHE A 68 -9.58 2.05 1.25
CA PHE A 68 -9.15 1.20 2.34
C PHE A 68 -10.20 0.12 2.59
N LEU A 69 -9.77 -1.15 2.63
CA LEU A 69 -10.68 -2.26 2.81
C LEU A 69 -10.61 -2.84 4.22
N SER A 70 -9.40 -3.16 4.69
CA SER A 70 -9.26 -3.74 6.03
C SER A 70 -7.78 -3.75 6.44
N SER A 71 -7.55 -4.02 7.69
CA SER A 71 -6.20 -4.18 8.22
C SER A 71 -6.08 -5.47 9.01
#